data_5f9aef504d3e03a62922fbdedb28c389
#
_entry.id   5f9aef504d3e03a62922fbdedb28c389
#
_cell.length_a   1.000
_cell.length_b   1.000
_cell.length_c   1.000
_cell.angle_alpha   90.00
_cell.angle_beta   90.00
_cell.angle_gamma   90.00
#
_symmetry.space_group_name_H-M   'P 1'
#
loop_
_entity.id
_entity.type
_entity.pdbx_description
1 polymer ?
#
loop_
_entity_poly.entity_id
_entity_poly.type
_entity_poly.pdbx_seq_one_letter_code
_entity_poly.pdbx_strand_id
1 'polypeptide(L)'
;PGFGQRGIEGKITSIQYTREHDIPTFGICLGMQMMVIEFARNVLGYADANSREMDVKTPHNVIDIMEEQKNITNMGGTMRLGAYECQIKEGSRTWEAYNHQDSVRERHRHRYEFNNNYKQEYEEKGMKCVGTNPESNLVEIVEIPTLKWFIGTQFHPEYSSTVLKPHPLF
;
A
#
# COMPACT_ATOMS: atom_id res chain seq x y z
N PRO A 1 -9.36 -4.44 -3.47
CA PRO A 1 -9.10 -3.48 -4.56
C PRO A 1 -10.24 -2.47 -4.70
N GLY A 2 -10.05 -1.48 -5.57
CA GLY A 2 -11.06 -0.48 -5.91
C GLY A 2 -10.44 0.83 -6.39
N PHE A 3 -11.30 1.81 -6.67
CA PHE A 3 -10.89 3.18 -6.97
C PHE A 3 -12.00 4.17 -6.59
N GLY A 4 -11.64 5.45 -6.49
CA GLY A 4 -12.56 6.53 -6.17
C GLY A 4 -13.02 6.54 -4.72
N GLN A 5 -13.93 7.45 -4.40
CA GLN A 5 -14.30 7.79 -3.02
C GLN A 5 -15.42 6.92 -2.43
N ARG A 6 -16.08 6.08 -3.25
CA ARG A 6 -17.25 5.31 -2.80
C ARG A 6 -16.86 4.22 -1.81
N GLY A 7 -17.47 4.24 -0.63
CA GLY A 7 -17.34 3.21 0.39
C GLY A 7 -15.99 3.21 1.12
N ILE A 8 -15.25 4.30 1.11
CA ILE A 8 -13.92 4.42 1.74
C ILE A 8 -14.00 4.15 3.24
N GLU A 9 -14.88 4.83 3.96
CA GLU A 9 -15.00 4.64 5.42
C GLU A 9 -15.42 3.21 5.79
N GLY A 10 -16.28 2.58 4.99
CA GLY A 10 -16.64 1.18 5.18
C GLY A 10 -15.46 0.23 4.99
N LYS A 11 -14.56 0.51 4.03
CA LYS A 11 -13.33 -0.26 3.85
C LYS A 11 -12.40 -0.08 5.05
N ILE A 12 -12.19 1.16 5.52
CA ILE A 12 -11.35 1.47 6.68
C ILE A 12 -11.87 0.75 7.92
N THR A 13 -13.18 0.82 8.19
CA THR A 13 -13.82 0.11 9.32
C THR A 13 -13.65 -1.40 9.22
N SER A 14 -13.81 -1.97 8.01
CA SER A 14 -13.62 -3.40 7.79
C SER A 14 -12.17 -3.83 8.03
N ILE A 15 -11.21 -3.03 7.59
CA ILE A 15 -9.78 -3.26 7.79
C ILE A 15 -9.42 -3.17 9.28
N GLN A 16 -9.96 -2.19 10.01
CA GLN A 16 -9.80 -2.11 11.46
C GLN A 16 -10.27 -3.40 12.14
N TYR A 17 -11.46 -3.84 11.81
CA TYR A 17 -12.02 -5.08 12.40
C TYR A 17 -11.11 -6.29 12.11
N THR A 18 -10.68 -6.46 10.86
CA THR A 18 -9.82 -7.60 10.50
C THR A 18 -8.44 -7.53 11.16
N ARG A 19 -7.86 -6.35 11.29
CA ARG A 19 -6.58 -6.14 12.00
C ARG A 19 -6.71 -6.48 13.50
N GLU A 20 -7.75 -5.98 14.15
CA GLU A 20 -7.95 -6.19 15.60
C GLU A 20 -8.31 -7.64 15.96
N HIS A 21 -8.86 -8.40 15.01
CA HIS A 21 -9.28 -9.80 15.21
C HIS A 21 -8.33 -10.81 14.54
N ASP A 22 -7.17 -10.38 14.05
CA ASP A 22 -6.19 -11.23 13.37
C ASP A 22 -6.80 -12.07 12.24
N ILE A 23 -7.69 -11.45 11.45
CA ILE A 23 -8.31 -12.07 10.27
C ILE A 23 -7.40 -11.79 9.06
N PRO A 24 -7.02 -12.83 8.27
CA PRO A 24 -6.20 -12.65 7.09
C PRO A 24 -6.78 -11.58 6.16
N THR A 25 -5.97 -10.59 5.82
CA THR A 25 -6.38 -9.43 5.04
C THR A 25 -5.36 -9.11 3.97
N PHE A 26 -5.80 -8.94 2.73
CA PHE A 26 -4.97 -8.52 1.62
C PHE A 26 -5.52 -7.27 0.95
N GLY A 27 -4.76 -6.19 1.00
CA GLY A 27 -5.09 -4.90 0.39
C GLY A 27 -4.38 -4.68 -0.94
N ILE A 28 -5.12 -4.50 -2.04
CA ILE A 28 -4.57 -4.27 -3.37
C ILE A 28 -4.84 -2.82 -3.79
N CYS A 29 -3.81 -2.09 -4.18
CA CYS A 29 -3.83 -0.71 -4.67
C CYS A 29 -4.57 0.21 -3.67
N LEU A 30 -5.80 0.62 -3.94
CA LEU A 30 -6.62 1.39 -3.00
C LEU A 30 -6.78 0.65 -1.66
N GLY A 31 -6.82 -0.68 -1.67
CA GLY A 31 -6.89 -1.49 -0.45
C GLY A 31 -5.68 -1.29 0.46
N MET A 32 -4.46 -1.27 -0.08
CA MET A 32 -3.26 -0.92 0.68
C MET A 32 -3.34 0.51 1.24
N GLN A 33 -3.79 1.47 0.43
CA GLN A 33 -3.94 2.86 0.88
C GLN A 33 -4.92 2.97 2.05
N MET A 34 -6.01 2.19 2.03
CA MET A 34 -6.97 2.15 3.14
C MET A 34 -6.37 1.48 4.39
N MET A 35 -5.51 0.46 4.25
CA MET A 35 -4.75 -0.13 5.37
C MET A 35 -3.82 0.90 6.01
N VAL A 36 -3.14 1.69 5.20
CA VAL A 36 -2.26 2.77 5.65
C VAL A 36 -3.05 3.84 6.41
N ILE A 37 -4.18 4.31 5.86
CA ILE A 37 -5.03 5.31 6.51
C ILE A 37 -5.62 4.76 7.83
N GLU A 38 -6.11 3.54 7.82
CA GLU A 38 -6.64 2.88 9.03
C GLU A 38 -5.61 2.85 10.15
N PHE A 39 -4.40 2.39 9.83
CA PHE A 39 -3.32 2.30 10.80
C PHE A 39 -2.91 3.67 11.34
N ALA A 40 -2.85 4.69 10.49
CA ALA A 40 -2.60 6.06 10.93
C ALA A 40 -3.65 6.56 11.92
N ARG A 41 -4.93 6.33 11.63
CA ARG A 41 -6.02 6.79 12.49
C ARG A 41 -6.08 6.08 13.84
N ASN A 42 -5.94 4.75 13.82
CA ASN A 42 -6.23 3.93 15.00
C ASN A 42 -4.99 3.46 15.77
N VAL A 43 -3.79 3.52 15.18
CA VAL A 43 -2.55 3.09 15.82
C VAL A 43 -1.57 4.25 16.02
N LEU A 44 -1.39 5.12 15.01
CA LEU A 44 -0.52 6.30 15.14
C LEU A 44 -1.22 7.46 15.87
N GLY A 45 -2.56 7.46 15.94
CA GLY A 45 -3.33 8.50 16.62
C GLY A 45 -3.67 9.74 15.78
N TYR A 46 -3.48 9.66 14.45
CA TYR A 46 -3.83 10.73 13.51
C TYR A 46 -5.29 10.55 13.04
N ALA A 47 -6.25 10.91 13.87
CA ALA A 47 -7.69 10.69 13.63
C ALA A 47 -8.19 11.28 12.29
N ASP A 48 -7.52 12.31 11.78
CA ASP A 48 -7.80 13.01 10.54
C ASP A 48 -6.93 12.56 9.35
N ALA A 49 -6.12 11.50 9.52
CA ALA A 49 -5.28 10.97 8.45
C ALA A 49 -6.12 10.55 7.24
N ASN A 50 -5.64 10.91 6.06
CA ASN A 50 -6.35 10.64 4.82
C ASN A 50 -5.37 10.58 3.63
N SER A 51 -5.92 10.24 2.46
CA SER A 51 -5.30 10.45 1.18
C SER A 51 -5.64 11.84 0.65
N ARG A 52 -4.68 12.53 0.03
CA ARG A 52 -4.95 13.78 -0.71
C ARG A 52 -5.88 13.60 -1.90
N GLU A 53 -6.06 12.39 -2.38
CA GLU A 53 -7.10 12.07 -3.37
C GLU A 53 -8.51 12.27 -2.80
N MET A 54 -8.70 11.94 -1.52
CA MET A 54 -9.99 11.96 -0.83
C MET A 54 -10.25 13.30 -0.13
N ASP A 55 -9.21 13.83 0.50
CA ASP A 55 -9.24 15.13 1.16
C ASP A 55 -7.95 15.93 0.92
N VAL A 56 -8.04 16.91 0.02
CA VAL A 56 -6.91 17.77 -0.37
C VAL A 56 -6.36 18.57 0.82
N LYS A 57 -7.19 18.80 1.85
CA LYS A 57 -6.85 19.63 3.02
C LYS A 57 -6.43 18.84 4.25
N THR A 58 -6.37 17.50 4.14
CA THR A 58 -5.97 16.69 5.30
C THR A 58 -4.61 17.13 5.84
N PRO A 59 -4.50 17.37 7.16
CA PRO A 59 -3.22 17.73 7.77
C PRO A 59 -2.25 16.55 7.84
N HIS A 60 -2.76 15.30 7.86
CA HIS A 60 -1.97 14.07 7.87
C HIS A 60 -2.22 13.28 6.58
N ASN A 61 -1.57 13.73 5.50
CA ASN A 61 -1.65 13.11 4.18
C ASN A 61 -0.71 11.91 4.08
N VAL A 62 -1.09 10.82 4.72
CA VAL A 62 -0.30 9.56 4.72
C VAL A 62 -0.27 8.86 3.36
N ILE A 63 -1.18 9.24 2.47
CA ILE A 63 -1.19 8.93 1.04
C ILE A 63 -1.18 10.25 0.28
N ASP A 64 -0.19 10.44 -0.59
CA ASP A 64 -0.01 11.69 -1.35
C ASP A 64 0.42 11.40 -2.79
N ILE A 65 0.43 12.43 -3.60
CA ILE A 65 1.02 12.41 -4.95
C ILE A 65 2.54 12.59 -4.85
N MET A 66 3.30 11.99 -5.75
CA MET A 66 4.75 12.17 -5.79
C MET A 66 5.13 13.64 -6.02
N GLU A 67 6.23 14.10 -5.40
CA GLU A 67 6.75 15.46 -5.58
C GLU A 67 6.96 15.82 -7.06
N GLU A 68 7.51 14.91 -7.84
CA GLU A 68 7.73 15.06 -9.27
C GLU A 68 6.44 15.26 -10.07
N GLN A 69 5.32 14.74 -9.57
CA GLN A 69 4.00 14.85 -10.20
C GLN A 69 3.24 16.12 -9.80
N LYS A 70 3.62 16.79 -8.71
CA LYS A 70 2.95 18.01 -8.25
C LYS A 70 3.05 19.18 -9.24
N ASN A 71 4.08 19.19 -10.08
CA ASN A 71 4.33 20.23 -11.06
C ASN A 71 3.74 19.94 -12.45
N ILE A 72 3.09 18.79 -12.64
CA ILE A 72 2.48 18.42 -13.94
C ILE A 72 1.02 18.84 -13.95
N THR A 73 0.70 19.83 -14.79
CA THR A 73 -0.68 20.37 -14.95
C THR A 73 -1.60 19.43 -15.71
N ASN A 74 -1.08 18.41 -16.40
CA ASN A 74 -1.88 17.48 -17.20
C ASN A 74 -2.10 16.16 -16.46
N MET A 75 -3.28 15.99 -15.87
CA MET A 75 -3.65 14.85 -15.02
C MET A 75 -3.45 13.46 -15.65
N GLY A 76 -3.45 13.35 -16.97
CA GLY A 76 -3.20 12.09 -17.68
C GLY A 76 -1.74 11.61 -17.62
N GLY A 77 -0.77 12.53 -17.42
CA GLY A 77 0.66 12.23 -17.38
C GLY A 77 1.22 11.83 -16.02
N THR A 78 0.39 11.84 -14.96
CA THR A 78 0.84 11.59 -13.58
C THR A 78 0.58 10.17 -13.08
N MET A 79 -0.03 9.32 -13.90
CA MET A 79 -0.35 7.95 -13.51
C MET A 79 0.86 7.04 -13.71
N ARG A 80 1.21 6.29 -12.67
CA ARG A 80 2.21 5.24 -12.73
C ARG A 80 1.59 4.01 -13.40
N LEU A 81 2.02 3.72 -14.62
CA LEU A 81 1.49 2.65 -15.47
C LEU A 81 2.62 1.70 -15.90
N GLY A 82 2.36 0.41 -15.86
CA GLY A 82 3.29 -0.61 -16.31
C GLY A 82 3.94 -1.41 -15.19
N ALA A 83 4.97 -2.19 -15.54
CA ALA A 83 5.68 -3.04 -14.62
C ALA A 83 6.93 -2.33 -14.08
N TYR A 84 7.02 -2.22 -12.77
CA TYR A 84 8.14 -1.63 -12.05
C TYR A 84 8.79 -2.65 -11.14
N GLU A 85 10.06 -2.44 -10.87
CA GLU A 85 10.82 -3.26 -9.93
C GLU A 85 10.44 -2.92 -8.49
N CYS A 86 10.27 -3.95 -7.68
CA CYS A 86 10.04 -3.86 -6.24
C CYS A 86 11.07 -4.73 -5.53
N GLN A 87 11.93 -4.12 -4.74
CA GLN A 87 12.84 -4.83 -3.85
C GLN A 87 12.08 -5.25 -2.59
N ILE A 88 12.20 -6.54 -2.24
CA ILE A 88 11.50 -7.14 -1.10
C ILE A 88 12.49 -7.35 0.04
N LYS A 89 12.08 -6.95 1.22
CA LYS A 89 12.90 -7.10 2.44
C LYS A 89 13.02 -8.57 2.82
N GLU A 90 14.26 -9.06 2.91
CA GLU A 90 14.57 -10.40 3.39
C GLU A 90 13.94 -10.66 4.77
N GLY A 91 13.42 -11.88 4.95
CA GLY A 91 12.78 -12.31 6.19
C GLY A 91 11.35 -11.78 6.41
N SER A 92 10.77 -11.03 5.45
CA SER A 92 9.36 -10.67 5.47
C SER A 92 8.48 -11.83 5.00
N ARG A 93 7.20 -11.83 5.41
CA ARG A 93 6.21 -12.81 4.88
C ARG A 93 6.03 -12.69 3.38
N THR A 94 6.10 -11.47 2.87
CA THR A 94 6.08 -11.20 1.44
C THR A 94 7.25 -11.88 0.75
N TRP A 95 8.46 -11.80 1.30
CA TRP A 95 9.65 -12.46 0.76
C TRP A 95 9.52 -13.99 0.75
N GLU A 96 8.96 -14.56 1.83
CA GLU A 96 8.64 -15.99 1.89
C GLU A 96 7.63 -16.40 0.82
N ALA A 97 6.55 -15.61 0.64
CA ALA A 97 5.52 -15.87 -0.37
C ALA A 97 6.09 -15.84 -1.78
N TYR A 98 7.04 -14.96 -2.08
CA TYR A 98 7.76 -14.92 -3.36
C TYR A 98 8.91 -15.93 -3.48
N ASN A 99 8.93 -16.99 -2.66
CA ASN A 99 9.98 -18.00 -2.66
C ASN A 99 11.40 -17.42 -2.53
N HIS A 100 11.57 -16.48 -1.59
CA HIS A 100 12.85 -15.86 -1.26
C HIS A 100 13.46 -15.01 -2.40
N GLN A 101 12.62 -14.41 -3.22
CA GLN A 101 13.08 -13.46 -4.25
C GLN A 101 13.28 -12.07 -3.63
N ASP A 102 14.48 -11.51 -3.80
CA ASP A 102 14.81 -10.18 -3.28
C ASP A 102 14.24 -9.06 -4.15
N SER A 103 13.87 -9.34 -5.39
CA SER A 103 13.29 -8.39 -6.32
C SER A 103 12.27 -9.05 -7.24
N VAL A 104 11.19 -8.35 -7.51
CA VAL A 104 10.11 -8.77 -8.43
C VAL A 104 9.70 -7.60 -9.31
N ARG A 105 9.03 -7.90 -10.42
CA ARG A 105 8.46 -6.87 -11.30
C ARG A 105 6.95 -6.99 -11.31
N GLU A 106 6.28 -5.95 -10.82
CA GLU A 106 4.82 -5.93 -10.66
C GLU A 106 4.17 -4.77 -11.38
N ARG A 107 2.92 -4.95 -11.82
CA ARG A 107 2.19 -3.96 -12.62
C ARG A 107 1.44 -2.97 -11.74
N HIS A 108 1.64 -1.70 -12.04
CA HIS A 108 1.02 -0.56 -11.36
C HIS A 108 -0.02 0.12 -12.26
N ARG A 109 -1.04 0.67 -11.60
CA ARG A 109 -2.03 1.57 -12.21
C ARG A 109 -2.61 2.49 -11.14
N HIS A 110 -1.83 3.48 -10.72
CA HIS A 110 -2.24 4.42 -9.68
C HIS A 110 -1.48 5.74 -9.81
N ARG A 111 -1.93 6.75 -9.08
CA ARG A 111 -1.35 8.09 -9.05
C ARG A 111 -0.83 8.45 -7.67
N TYR A 112 -1.52 7.98 -6.62
CA TYR A 112 -1.21 8.28 -5.24
C TYR A 112 -0.39 7.15 -4.61
N GLU A 113 0.52 7.54 -3.73
CA GLU A 113 1.55 6.69 -3.14
C GLU A 113 1.57 6.83 -1.62
N PHE A 114 2.16 5.87 -0.94
CA PHE A 114 2.52 6.00 0.46
C PHE A 114 3.44 7.22 0.67
N ASN A 115 3.12 8.06 1.65
CA ASN A 115 3.94 9.22 1.98
C ASN A 115 5.12 8.81 2.86
N ASN A 116 6.32 8.76 2.29
CA ASN A 116 7.54 8.32 2.97
C ASN A 116 7.92 9.15 4.20
N ASN A 117 7.39 10.36 4.36
CA ASN A 117 7.63 11.19 5.54
C ASN A 117 7.11 10.52 6.83
N TYR A 118 6.13 9.63 6.72
CA TYR A 118 5.57 8.88 7.86
C TYR A 118 6.19 7.50 8.04
N LYS A 119 7.03 7.02 7.11
CA LYS A 119 7.54 5.64 7.08
C LYS A 119 8.09 5.17 8.43
N GLN A 120 8.93 5.99 9.07
CA GLN A 120 9.54 5.65 10.34
C GLN A 120 8.49 5.37 11.43
N GLU A 121 7.47 6.22 11.54
CA GLU A 121 6.41 6.07 12.54
C GLU A 121 5.59 4.78 12.34
N TYR A 122 5.29 4.42 11.08
CA TYR A 122 4.63 3.15 10.77
C TYR A 122 5.48 1.96 11.19
N GLU A 123 6.78 1.97 10.86
CA GLU A 123 7.68 0.87 11.21
C GLU A 123 7.89 0.72 12.72
N GLU A 124 7.99 1.82 13.47
CA GLU A 124 8.09 1.82 14.92
C GLU A 124 6.83 1.25 15.59
N LYS A 125 5.66 1.49 15.01
CA LYS A 125 4.37 1.03 15.55
C LYS A 125 3.93 -0.35 15.03
N GLY A 126 4.72 -0.98 14.14
CA GLY A 126 4.53 -2.37 13.78
C GLY A 126 4.01 -2.64 12.36
N MET A 127 3.67 -1.63 11.57
CA MET A 127 3.46 -1.79 10.14
C MET A 127 4.80 -1.60 9.42
N LYS A 128 5.31 -2.65 8.79
CA LYS A 128 6.61 -2.66 8.12
C LYS A 128 6.46 -2.37 6.63
N CYS A 129 7.35 -1.52 6.11
CA CYS A 129 7.49 -1.26 4.68
C CYS A 129 8.48 -2.26 4.11
N VAL A 130 7.96 -3.33 3.52
CA VAL A 130 8.77 -4.49 3.11
C VAL A 130 9.00 -4.58 1.61
N GLY A 131 8.33 -3.79 0.81
CA GLY A 131 8.58 -3.64 -0.62
C GLY A 131 8.83 -2.20 -0.98
N THR A 132 9.89 -1.94 -1.75
CA THR A 132 10.30 -0.59 -2.13
C THR A 132 10.80 -0.57 -3.56
N ASN A 133 10.38 0.42 -4.34
CA ASN A 133 10.95 0.65 -5.67
C ASN A 133 12.38 1.20 -5.54
N PRO A 134 13.39 0.59 -6.16
CA PRO A 134 14.79 1.00 -5.98
C PRO A 134 15.13 2.36 -6.60
N GLU A 135 14.40 2.80 -7.63
CA GLU A 135 14.68 4.06 -8.33
C GLU A 135 14.06 5.26 -7.62
N SER A 136 12.80 5.12 -7.16
CA SER A 136 12.02 6.22 -6.56
C SER A 136 11.95 6.16 -5.03
N ASN A 137 12.41 5.07 -4.42
CA ASN A 137 12.29 4.80 -2.98
C ASN A 137 10.83 4.79 -2.47
N LEU A 138 9.85 4.61 -3.35
CA LEU A 138 8.45 4.53 -2.99
C LEU A 138 8.12 3.20 -2.32
N VAL A 139 7.33 3.25 -1.26
CA VAL A 139 6.83 2.05 -0.58
C VAL A 139 5.74 1.41 -1.44
N GLU A 140 5.95 0.15 -1.81
CA GLU A 140 5.04 -0.63 -2.65
C GLU A 140 4.35 -1.78 -1.92
N ILE A 141 4.93 -2.21 -0.78
CA ILE A 141 4.35 -3.27 0.04
C ILE A 141 4.47 -2.90 1.51
N VAL A 142 3.36 -3.03 2.23
CA VAL A 142 3.31 -2.94 3.69
C VAL A 142 2.83 -4.25 4.29
N GLU A 143 3.31 -4.60 5.47
CA GLU A 143 2.83 -5.77 6.23
C GLU A 143 2.86 -5.53 7.74
N ILE A 144 1.99 -6.23 8.47
CA ILE A 144 2.05 -6.32 9.93
C ILE A 144 2.49 -7.75 10.29
N PRO A 145 3.79 -7.96 10.61
CA PRO A 145 4.36 -9.30 10.79
C PRO A 145 3.77 -10.09 11.96
N THR A 146 3.21 -9.41 12.96
CA THR A 146 2.59 -10.03 14.14
C THR A 146 1.24 -10.65 13.88
N LEU A 147 0.58 -10.31 12.76
CA LEU A 147 -0.69 -10.88 12.34
C LEU A 147 -0.50 -12.08 11.42
N LYS A 148 -1.48 -12.96 11.32
CA LYS A 148 -1.44 -14.17 10.47
C LYS A 148 -1.16 -13.84 9.01
N TRP A 149 -1.89 -12.90 8.44
CA TRP A 149 -1.70 -12.40 7.08
C TRP A 149 -2.30 -11.00 6.96
N PHE A 150 -1.48 -9.99 6.97
CA PHE A 150 -1.93 -8.60 6.80
C PHE A 150 -0.95 -7.88 5.90
N ILE A 151 -1.21 -7.95 4.60
CA ILE A 151 -0.32 -7.45 3.55
C ILE A 151 -1.09 -6.50 2.65
N GLY A 152 -0.46 -5.38 2.31
CA GLY A 152 -0.95 -4.42 1.33
C GLY A 152 0.05 -4.22 0.21
N THR A 153 -0.41 -4.23 -1.05
CA THR A 153 0.41 -3.94 -2.23
C THR A 153 -0.14 -2.76 -3.01
N GLN A 154 0.75 -1.85 -3.44
CA GLN A 154 0.36 -0.72 -4.29
C GLN A 154 0.14 -1.15 -5.74
N PHE A 155 0.83 -2.19 -6.17
CA PHE A 155 0.65 -2.81 -7.48
C PHE A 155 -0.56 -3.77 -7.51
N HIS A 156 -0.85 -4.31 -8.69
CA HIS A 156 -1.98 -5.15 -9.00
C HIS A 156 -1.53 -6.60 -9.32
N PRO A 157 -1.37 -7.48 -8.32
CA PRO A 157 -0.92 -8.87 -8.52
C PRO A 157 -1.89 -9.70 -9.37
N GLU A 158 -3.19 -9.32 -9.40
CA GLU A 158 -4.19 -9.99 -10.21
C GLU A 158 -3.88 -9.96 -11.72
N TYR A 159 -3.09 -8.98 -12.18
CA TYR A 159 -2.72 -8.90 -13.61
C TYR A 159 -1.74 -10.00 -14.06
N SER A 160 -1.02 -10.59 -13.12
CA SER A 160 -0.08 -11.71 -13.39
C SER A 160 -0.54 -13.03 -12.81
N SER A 161 -1.77 -13.11 -12.29
CA SER A 161 -2.37 -14.31 -11.70
C SER A 161 -3.27 -15.03 -12.70
N THR A 162 -3.12 -16.37 -12.79
CA THR A 162 -3.99 -17.24 -13.59
C THR A 162 -4.42 -18.45 -12.77
N VAL A 163 -5.44 -19.18 -13.24
CA VAL A 163 -5.93 -20.40 -12.56
C VAL A 163 -4.83 -21.47 -12.45
N LEU A 164 -3.99 -21.61 -13.49
CA LEU A 164 -2.90 -22.62 -13.52
C LEU A 164 -1.62 -22.11 -12.86
N LYS A 165 -1.45 -20.81 -12.72
CA LYS A 165 -0.30 -20.18 -12.09
C LYS A 165 -0.81 -18.98 -11.24
N PRO A 166 -1.33 -19.25 -10.05
CA PRO A 166 -1.75 -18.18 -9.15
C PRO A 166 -0.55 -17.33 -8.74
N HIS A 167 -0.83 -16.06 -8.53
CA HIS A 167 0.20 -15.16 -8.03
C HIS A 167 0.60 -15.53 -6.59
N PRO A 168 1.88 -15.43 -6.20
CA PRO A 168 2.39 -15.85 -4.89
C PRO A 168 1.66 -15.27 -3.67
N LEU A 169 1.04 -14.10 -3.82
CA LEU A 169 0.31 -13.43 -2.73
C LEU A 169 -1.16 -13.86 -2.60
N PHE A 170 -1.66 -14.75 -3.47
CA PHE A 170 -2.99 -15.37 -3.37
C PHE A 170 -2.86 -16.81 -2.88
#